data_0a2059c329ca9006a0523855966bee9a
#
_entry.id   0a2059c329ca9006a0523855966bee9a
#
_cell.length_a   1.000
_cell.length_b   1.000
_cell.length_c   1.000
_cell.angle_alpha   90.00
_cell.angle_beta   90.00
_cell.angle_gamma   90.00
#
_symmetry.space_group_name_H-M   'P 1'
#
loop_
_entity.id
_entity.type
_entity.pdbx_description
1 polymer ?
#
loop_
_entity_poly.entity_id
_entity_poly.type
_entity_poly.pdbx_seq_one_letter_code
_entity_poly.pdbx_strand_id
1 'polypeptide(L)'
;MDNLGYERPARTAGRSKGQIGVVVPDLVNPIFPAFAGAIAALLAPNDYIPALCTLPGGGITEDEYVALMLDQGVSGIIFVCAAHADARAGVERYRRLRGRVPFVLVNGARAEIDAPSVSNDDATAIRTAVRHLATQGHQRVGFATGSDRFIPSRRKMEGFRSGLVDFLGEDEADSHVASSMFTIEGGQSAANELIDSGHTGIVCASDIMALGAVRAAQTRGLRVPEDISLIGFDDSPLMAFTNPPLTTLRQNIAGMAEAAVHALVTELAGDRATRTDMLFQADLVVRGSTGAGPAVSRTS
;
A
#
# COMPACT_ATOMS: atom_id res chain seq x y z
N MET A 1 33.00 -5.15 -24.61
CA MET A 1 31.72 -4.93 -23.80
C MET A 1 32.03 -5.40 -22.41
N ASP A 2 32.62 -4.50 -21.63
CA ASP A 2 33.24 -4.84 -20.38
C ASP A 2 32.27 -4.60 -19.23
N ASN A 3 32.10 -5.66 -18.50
CA ASN A 3 31.54 -5.86 -17.18
C ASN A 3 31.37 -4.58 -16.34
N LEU A 4 30.14 -4.23 -16.08
CA LEU A 4 29.74 -3.48 -14.90
C LEU A 4 30.23 -4.31 -13.71
N GLY A 5 31.28 -3.84 -13.01
CA GLY A 5 32.00 -4.55 -11.95
C GLY A 5 31.13 -4.99 -10.77
N TYR A 6 30.25 -5.94 -11.03
CA TYR A 6 29.48 -6.65 -10.02
C TYR A 6 30.31 -7.84 -9.55
N GLU A 7 31.14 -7.63 -8.55
CA GLU A 7 31.72 -8.72 -7.77
C GLU A 7 30.57 -9.43 -7.03
N ARG A 8 30.21 -10.62 -7.48
CA ARG A 8 29.38 -11.51 -6.68
C ARG A 8 30.06 -11.72 -5.32
N PRO A 9 29.43 -11.36 -4.18
CA PRO A 9 29.96 -11.81 -2.89
C PRO A 9 30.08 -13.34 -2.97
N ALA A 10 31.24 -13.87 -2.57
CA ALA A 10 31.47 -15.29 -2.53
C ALA A 10 30.40 -15.94 -1.62
N ARG A 11 29.37 -16.53 -2.24
CA ARG A 11 28.46 -17.42 -1.51
C ARG A 11 29.32 -18.59 -1.05
N THR A 12 29.63 -18.63 0.24
CA THR A 12 29.99 -19.91 0.87
C THR A 12 28.91 -20.89 0.46
N ALA A 13 29.30 -22.02 -0.13
CA ALA A 13 28.41 -23.06 -0.64
C ALA A 13 27.68 -23.78 0.52
N GLY A 14 26.93 -23.04 1.32
CA GLY A 14 25.94 -23.51 2.27
C GLY A 14 24.68 -23.86 1.49
N ARG A 15 24.17 -25.04 1.68
CA ARG A 15 22.93 -25.53 1.10
C ARG A 15 21.78 -24.60 1.57
N SER A 16 21.10 -23.89 0.67
CA SER A 16 19.89 -23.11 0.99
C SER A 16 18.90 -23.98 1.76
N LYS A 17 18.27 -23.42 2.80
CA LYS A 17 17.20 -24.09 3.56
C LYS A 17 15.92 -24.32 2.75
N GLY A 18 15.78 -23.62 1.62
CA GLY A 18 14.64 -23.76 0.72
C GLY A 18 14.24 -22.44 0.05
N GLN A 19 13.12 -22.46 -0.62
CA GLN A 19 12.53 -21.28 -1.27
C GLN A 19 11.35 -20.76 -0.46
N ILE A 20 11.18 -19.43 -0.45
CA ILE A 20 10.00 -18.74 0.09
C ILE A 20 9.28 -18.05 -1.07
N GLY A 21 8.01 -18.42 -1.27
CA GLY A 21 7.13 -17.72 -2.20
C GLY A 21 6.84 -16.30 -1.70
N VAL A 22 6.98 -15.30 -2.56
CA VAL A 22 6.57 -13.92 -2.29
C VAL A 22 5.54 -13.55 -3.35
N VAL A 23 4.28 -13.46 -2.95
CA VAL A 23 3.16 -13.20 -3.84
C VAL A 23 2.76 -11.73 -3.73
N VAL A 24 2.81 -11.00 -4.85
CA VAL A 24 2.42 -9.59 -4.94
C VAL A 24 1.39 -9.40 -6.06
N PRO A 25 0.50 -8.37 -5.98
CA PRO A 25 -0.54 -8.17 -6.99
C PRO A 25 0.01 -7.87 -8.38
N ASP A 26 1.00 -6.97 -8.45
CA ASP A 26 1.61 -6.51 -9.70
C ASP A 26 3.01 -5.91 -9.44
N LEU A 27 3.68 -5.46 -10.49
CA LEU A 27 4.97 -4.75 -10.41
C LEU A 27 4.88 -3.31 -10.93
N VAL A 28 3.69 -2.83 -11.28
CA VAL A 28 3.45 -1.48 -11.81
C VAL A 28 3.39 -0.47 -10.67
N ASN A 29 2.67 -0.79 -9.59
CA ASN A 29 2.69 0.03 -8.39
C ASN A 29 4.00 -0.21 -7.62
N PRO A 30 4.89 0.82 -7.49
CA PRO A 30 6.24 0.67 -6.91
C PRO A 30 6.27 0.12 -5.48
N ILE A 31 5.17 0.20 -4.72
CA ILE A 31 5.09 -0.32 -3.36
C ILE A 31 5.31 -1.84 -3.31
N PHE A 32 4.80 -2.59 -4.30
CA PHE A 32 4.90 -4.04 -4.32
C PHE A 32 6.32 -4.53 -4.62
N PRO A 33 7.04 -4.02 -5.64
CA PRO A 33 8.48 -4.27 -5.79
C PRO A 33 9.30 -3.87 -4.56
N ALA A 34 8.94 -2.79 -3.87
CA ALA A 34 9.64 -2.36 -2.66
C ALA A 34 9.48 -3.38 -1.52
N PHE A 35 8.27 -3.90 -1.28
CA PHE A 35 8.05 -5.00 -0.33
C PHE A 35 8.81 -6.26 -0.75
N ALA A 36 8.72 -6.66 -2.02
CA ALA A 36 9.41 -7.85 -2.51
C ALA A 36 10.93 -7.74 -2.31
N GLY A 37 11.52 -6.58 -2.60
CA GLY A 37 12.95 -6.32 -2.39
C GLY A 37 13.35 -6.34 -0.92
N ALA A 38 12.56 -5.73 -0.03
CA ALA A 38 12.82 -5.72 1.41
C ALA A 38 12.72 -7.14 2.00
N ILE A 39 11.68 -7.90 1.64
CA ILE A 39 11.51 -9.30 2.06
C ILE A 39 12.69 -10.15 1.55
N ALA A 40 13.06 -10.02 0.26
CA ALA A 40 14.17 -10.76 -0.32
C ALA A 40 15.51 -10.51 0.40
N ALA A 41 15.79 -9.25 0.75
CA ALA A 41 16.99 -8.88 1.50
C ALA A 41 17.04 -9.52 2.89
N LEU A 42 15.88 -9.70 3.55
CA LEU A 42 15.78 -10.30 4.89
C LEU A 42 15.75 -11.84 4.85
N LEU A 43 15.32 -12.46 3.75
CA LEU A 43 15.37 -13.92 3.58
C LEU A 43 16.80 -14.45 3.40
N ALA A 44 17.65 -13.70 2.71
CA ALA A 44 19.02 -14.12 2.39
C ALA A 44 19.88 -14.44 3.64
N PRO A 45 19.91 -13.62 4.72
CA PRO A 45 20.63 -13.95 5.95
C PRO A 45 20.07 -15.17 6.70
N ASN A 46 18.84 -15.56 6.41
CA ASN A 46 18.17 -16.74 6.98
C ASN A 46 18.38 -18.00 6.12
N ASP A 47 19.20 -17.93 5.06
CA ASP A 47 19.49 -19.01 4.10
C ASP A 47 18.28 -19.42 3.23
N TYR A 48 17.29 -18.54 3.03
CA TYR A 48 16.17 -18.78 2.13
C TYR A 48 16.31 -17.98 0.82
N ILE A 49 15.78 -18.53 -0.26
CA ILE A 49 15.76 -17.92 -1.59
C ILE A 49 14.34 -17.43 -1.88
N PRO A 50 14.13 -16.13 -2.21
CA PRO A 50 12.81 -15.66 -2.59
C PRO A 50 12.43 -16.18 -4.00
N ALA A 51 11.15 -16.63 -4.14
CA ALA A 51 10.50 -16.92 -5.40
C ALA A 51 9.36 -15.92 -5.60
N LEU A 52 9.56 -14.91 -6.46
CA LEU A 52 8.57 -13.86 -6.69
C LEU A 52 7.49 -14.34 -7.64
N CYS A 53 6.22 -14.17 -7.23
CA CYS A 53 5.03 -14.43 -8.03
C CYS A 53 4.19 -13.16 -8.13
N THR A 54 3.74 -12.82 -9.34
CA THR A 54 2.90 -11.66 -9.61
C THR A 54 1.56 -12.11 -10.20
N LEU A 55 0.50 -11.36 -9.96
CA LEU A 55 -0.88 -11.70 -10.34
C LEU A 55 -1.41 -10.71 -11.39
N PRO A 56 -0.83 -10.66 -12.61
CA PRO A 56 -1.31 -9.75 -13.65
C PRO A 56 -2.74 -10.11 -14.05
N GLY A 57 -3.58 -9.10 -14.28
CA GLY A 57 -4.96 -9.30 -14.71
C GLY A 57 -5.06 -10.16 -15.98
N GLY A 58 -5.85 -11.24 -15.93
CA GLY A 58 -6.03 -12.17 -17.04
C GLY A 58 -4.94 -13.24 -17.21
N GLY A 59 -3.98 -13.31 -16.28
CA GLY A 59 -2.92 -14.33 -16.25
C GLY A 59 -3.23 -15.49 -15.30
N ILE A 60 -2.13 -16.11 -14.80
CA ILE A 60 -2.19 -17.20 -13.81
C ILE A 60 -2.83 -16.68 -12.52
N THR A 61 -3.75 -17.45 -11.97
CA THR A 61 -4.43 -17.12 -10.71
C THR A 61 -3.53 -17.38 -9.49
N GLU A 62 -3.87 -16.78 -8.34
CA GLU A 62 -3.15 -17.05 -7.09
C GLU A 62 -3.24 -18.53 -6.70
N ASP A 63 -4.38 -19.20 -6.96
CA ASP A 63 -4.53 -20.63 -6.69
C ASP A 63 -3.57 -21.49 -7.52
N GLU A 64 -3.38 -21.16 -8.79
CA GLU A 64 -2.44 -21.85 -9.68
C GLU A 64 -0.98 -21.61 -9.25
N TYR A 65 -0.61 -20.36 -8.87
CA TYR A 65 0.72 -20.09 -8.32
C TYR A 65 0.97 -20.84 -7.01
N VAL A 66 -0.02 -20.86 -6.10
CA VAL A 66 0.10 -21.61 -4.85
C VAL A 66 0.29 -23.12 -5.12
N ALA A 67 -0.47 -23.68 -6.05
CA ALA A 67 -0.32 -25.09 -6.43
C ALA A 67 1.10 -25.36 -6.98
N LEU A 68 1.57 -24.53 -7.91
CA LEU A 68 2.92 -24.66 -8.49
C LEU A 68 4.01 -24.55 -7.41
N MET A 69 3.91 -23.57 -6.49
CA MET A 69 4.88 -23.42 -5.40
C MET A 69 4.92 -24.65 -4.49
N LEU A 70 3.74 -25.21 -4.16
CA LEU A 70 3.65 -26.43 -3.35
C LEU A 70 4.27 -27.63 -4.07
N ASP A 71 4.06 -27.77 -5.37
CA ASP A 71 4.67 -28.83 -6.19
C ASP A 71 6.18 -28.69 -6.30
N GLN A 72 6.69 -27.46 -6.27
CA GLN A 72 8.13 -27.15 -6.23
C GLN A 72 8.74 -27.26 -4.84
N GLY A 73 7.94 -27.55 -3.80
CA GLY A 73 8.41 -27.76 -2.44
C GLY A 73 8.89 -26.47 -1.74
N VAL A 74 8.21 -25.34 -1.95
CA VAL A 74 8.52 -24.11 -1.18
C VAL A 74 8.38 -24.36 0.32
N SER A 75 9.28 -23.75 1.10
CA SER A 75 9.29 -23.89 2.56
C SER A 75 8.21 -23.05 3.23
N GLY A 76 7.84 -21.89 2.64
CA GLY A 76 6.85 -20.96 3.18
C GLY A 76 6.40 -19.94 2.14
N ILE A 77 5.37 -19.14 2.46
CA ILE A 77 4.83 -18.14 1.55
C ILE A 77 4.53 -16.82 2.30
N ILE A 78 4.91 -15.68 1.71
CA ILE A 78 4.48 -14.34 2.16
C ILE A 78 3.56 -13.76 1.10
N PHE A 79 2.32 -13.47 1.48
CA PHE A 79 1.31 -12.83 0.63
C PHE A 79 1.26 -11.33 0.92
N VAL A 80 1.53 -10.48 -0.05
CA VAL A 80 1.49 -9.01 0.08
C VAL A 80 0.31 -8.46 -0.71
N CYS A 81 -0.69 -7.90 -0.03
CA CYS A 81 -1.92 -7.39 -0.67
C CYS A 81 -2.53 -8.33 -1.73
N ALA A 82 -2.38 -9.64 -1.55
CA ALA A 82 -2.86 -10.65 -2.49
C ALA A 82 -4.39 -10.88 -2.32
N ALA A 83 -4.91 -12.01 -2.73
CA ALA A 83 -6.36 -12.26 -2.67
C ALA A 83 -6.95 -12.21 -1.24
N HIS A 84 -6.13 -12.39 -0.20
CA HIS A 84 -6.58 -12.20 1.19
C HIS A 84 -7.02 -10.76 1.49
N ALA A 85 -6.46 -9.78 0.80
CA ALA A 85 -6.84 -8.37 0.95
C ALA A 85 -8.19 -8.04 0.31
N ASP A 86 -8.70 -8.89 -0.58
CA ASP A 86 -10.04 -8.78 -1.16
C ASP A 86 -11.05 -9.45 -0.23
N ALA A 87 -11.88 -8.65 0.45
CA ALA A 87 -12.89 -9.16 1.37
C ALA A 87 -13.97 -10.04 0.70
N ARG A 88 -14.11 -9.96 -0.62
CA ARG A 88 -15.05 -10.80 -1.42
C ARG A 88 -14.42 -12.11 -1.87
N ALA A 89 -13.08 -12.24 -1.82
CA ALA A 89 -12.40 -13.46 -2.20
C ALA A 89 -12.63 -14.57 -1.16
N GLY A 90 -12.74 -15.81 -1.64
CA GLY A 90 -12.84 -16.99 -0.77
C GLY A 90 -11.53 -17.23 0.00
N VAL A 91 -11.64 -17.77 1.22
CA VAL A 91 -10.49 -18.08 2.09
C VAL A 91 -10.02 -19.54 1.99
N GLU A 92 -10.66 -20.36 1.16
CA GLU A 92 -10.41 -21.79 1.10
C GLU A 92 -8.95 -22.15 0.73
N ARG A 93 -8.29 -21.31 -0.10
CA ARG A 93 -6.87 -21.49 -0.44
C ARG A 93 -5.97 -21.43 0.79
N TYR A 94 -6.22 -20.49 1.69
CA TYR A 94 -5.45 -20.32 2.93
C TYR A 94 -5.73 -21.44 3.93
N ARG A 95 -6.98 -21.94 3.98
CA ARG A 95 -7.32 -23.12 4.77
C ARG A 95 -6.59 -24.38 4.27
N ARG A 96 -6.45 -24.54 2.94
CA ARG A 96 -5.69 -25.65 2.32
C ARG A 96 -4.19 -25.58 2.58
N LEU A 97 -3.63 -24.37 2.77
CA LEU A 97 -2.22 -24.18 3.13
C LEU A 97 -1.93 -24.56 4.58
N ARG A 98 -2.92 -24.44 5.47
CA ARG A 98 -2.77 -24.73 6.89
C ARG A 98 -2.30 -26.17 7.09
N GLY A 99 -1.20 -26.34 7.85
CA GLY A 99 -0.58 -27.64 8.12
C GLY A 99 0.23 -28.24 6.95
N ARG A 100 0.31 -27.55 5.80
CA ARG A 100 1.15 -27.93 4.66
C ARG A 100 2.39 -27.09 4.56
N VAL A 101 2.25 -25.78 4.60
CA VAL A 101 3.34 -24.82 4.51
C VAL A 101 2.99 -23.58 5.34
N PRO A 102 3.91 -23.05 6.16
CA PRO A 102 3.71 -21.80 6.86
C PRO A 102 3.52 -20.62 5.89
N PHE A 103 2.66 -19.68 6.26
CA PHE A 103 2.47 -18.46 5.47
C PHE A 103 2.14 -17.26 6.34
N VAL A 104 2.43 -16.06 5.84
CA VAL A 104 2.21 -14.77 6.49
C VAL A 104 1.46 -13.85 5.53
N LEU A 105 0.57 -13.03 6.06
CA LEU A 105 -0.21 -12.04 5.33
C LEU A 105 0.36 -10.64 5.57
N VAL A 106 0.53 -9.84 4.52
CA VAL A 106 0.93 -8.43 4.60
C VAL A 106 -0.14 -7.58 3.95
N ASN A 107 -0.68 -6.61 4.70
CA ASN A 107 -1.75 -5.70 4.29
C ASN A 107 -3.05 -6.41 3.89
N GLY A 108 -3.96 -6.57 4.83
CA GLY A 108 -5.28 -7.14 4.59
C GLY A 108 -5.63 -8.34 5.47
N ALA A 109 -5.27 -8.28 6.76
CA ALA A 109 -5.62 -9.32 7.73
C ALA A 109 -7.12 -9.62 7.75
N ARG A 110 -7.46 -10.92 7.81
CA ARG A 110 -8.83 -11.44 7.91
C ARG A 110 -8.94 -12.40 9.06
N ALA A 111 -9.95 -12.22 9.92
CA ALA A 111 -10.18 -13.06 11.09
C ALA A 111 -10.43 -14.55 10.72
N GLU A 112 -10.92 -14.82 9.50
CA GLU A 112 -11.19 -16.18 9.01
C GLU A 112 -9.93 -16.93 8.57
N ILE A 113 -8.77 -16.24 8.49
CA ILE A 113 -7.49 -16.84 8.09
C ILE A 113 -6.58 -16.93 9.31
N ASP A 114 -6.34 -18.14 9.79
CA ASP A 114 -5.46 -18.41 10.94
C ASP A 114 -3.99 -18.36 10.50
N ALA A 115 -3.46 -17.15 10.33
CA ALA A 115 -2.07 -16.87 9.95
C ALA A 115 -1.56 -15.62 10.65
N PRO A 116 -0.24 -15.48 10.87
CA PRO A 116 0.36 -14.21 11.26
C PRO A 116 0.05 -13.15 10.21
N SER A 117 -0.20 -11.93 10.64
CA SER A 117 -0.45 -10.81 9.74
C SER A 117 0.24 -9.53 10.19
N VAL A 118 0.64 -8.75 9.21
CA VAL A 118 1.32 -7.47 9.37
C VAL A 118 0.62 -6.45 8.47
N SER A 119 0.16 -5.35 9.01
CA SER A 119 -0.55 -4.34 8.21
C SER A 119 -0.07 -2.93 8.52
N ASN A 120 -0.24 -2.03 7.55
CA ASN A 120 -0.16 -0.61 7.83
C ASN A 120 -1.41 -0.16 8.60
N ASP A 121 -1.25 0.78 9.54
CA ASP A 121 -2.38 1.48 10.19
C ASP A 121 -2.95 2.52 9.23
N ASP A 122 -3.70 2.02 8.23
CA ASP A 122 -4.27 2.82 7.15
C ASP A 122 -5.23 3.90 7.67
N ALA A 123 -5.98 3.61 8.73
CA ALA A 123 -6.96 4.54 9.28
C ALA A 123 -6.25 5.74 9.92
N THR A 124 -5.28 5.52 10.80
CA THR A 124 -4.48 6.59 11.41
C THR A 124 -3.70 7.39 10.37
N ALA A 125 -3.18 6.72 9.35
CA ALA A 125 -2.44 7.37 8.26
C ALA A 125 -3.31 8.37 7.50
N ILE A 126 -4.47 7.96 7.00
CA ILE A 126 -5.38 8.84 6.24
C ILE A 126 -5.94 9.95 7.13
N ARG A 127 -6.32 9.64 8.38
CA ARG A 127 -6.76 10.66 9.34
C ARG A 127 -5.66 11.74 9.55
N THR A 128 -4.39 11.35 9.55
CA THR A 128 -3.25 12.29 9.63
C THR A 128 -3.16 13.18 8.38
N ALA A 129 -3.39 12.64 7.18
CA ALA A 129 -3.42 13.42 5.95
C ALA A 129 -4.56 14.46 5.93
N VAL A 130 -5.78 14.05 6.37
CA VAL A 130 -6.91 14.98 6.50
C VAL A 130 -6.60 16.10 7.49
N ARG A 131 -6.05 15.77 8.68
CA ARG A 131 -5.61 16.75 9.67
C ARG A 131 -4.61 17.74 9.07
N HIS A 132 -3.64 17.27 8.28
CA HIS A 132 -2.64 18.14 7.66
C HIS A 132 -3.30 19.16 6.73
N LEU A 133 -4.22 18.75 5.85
CA LEU A 133 -4.94 19.66 4.96
C LEU A 133 -5.85 20.64 5.74
N ALA A 134 -6.57 20.15 6.74
CA ALA A 134 -7.41 20.98 7.59
C ALA A 134 -6.61 22.06 8.35
N THR A 135 -5.42 21.71 8.87
CA THR A 135 -4.54 22.68 9.55
C THR A 135 -3.93 23.71 8.59
N GLN A 136 -3.87 23.41 7.29
CA GLN A 136 -3.48 24.38 6.26
C GLN A 136 -4.66 25.25 5.78
N GLY A 137 -5.86 25.05 6.31
CA GLY A 137 -7.03 25.86 6.01
C GLY A 137 -7.94 25.32 4.90
N HIS A 138 -7.71 24.10 4.40
CA HIS A 138 -8.63 23.48 3.47
C HIS A 138 -9.94 23.09 4.20
N GLN A 139 -11.07 23.60 3.70
CA GLN A 139 -12.41 23.30 4.23
C GLN A 139 -13.09 22.17 3.46
N ARG A 140 -12.72 21.94 2.22
CA ARG A 140 -13.25 20.88 1.37
C ARG A 140 -12.11 19.93 0.98
N VAL A 141 -12.01 18.84 1.74
CA VAL A 141 -11.02 17.79 1.51
C VAL A 141 -11.69 16.59 0.85
N GLY A 142 -11.14 16.12 -0.26
CA GLY A 142 -11.62 14.95 -0.99
C GLY A 142 -10.71 13.74 -0.80
N PHE A 143 -11.26 12.54 -1.08
CA PHE A 143 -10.52 11.29 -1.04
C PHE A 143 -10.67 10.51 -2.35
N ALA A 144 -9.57 10.42 -3.10
CA ALA A 144 -9.46 9.58 -4.27
C ALA A 144 -9.01 8.16 -3.85
N THR A 145 -9.89 7.18 -3.91
CA THR A 145 -9.64 5.83 -3.38
C THR A 145 -9.93 4.73 -4.40
N GLY A 146 -9.55 3.50 -4.05
CA GLY A 146 -9.92 2.29 -4.78
C GLY A 146 -11.22 1.67 -4.28
N SER A 147 -11.57 0.51 -4.84
CA SER A 147 -12.77 -0.23 -4.46
C SER A 147 -12.78 -0.63 -2.98
N ASP A 148 -13.93 -0.51 -2.34
CA ASP A 148 -14.23 -0.95 -0.98
C ASP A 148 -14.14 -2.47 -0.76
N ARG A 149 -14.03 -3.24 -1.84
CA ARG A 149 -13.79 -4.69 -1.76
C ARG A 149 -12.48 -5.02 -1.07
N PHE A 150 -11.48 -4.11 -1.13
CA PHE A 150 -10.17 -4.32 -0.53
C PHE A 150 -10.13 -3.81 0.93
N ILE A 151 -9.61 -4.64 1.83
CA ILE A 151 -9.51 -4.33 3.26
C ILE A 151 -8.69 -3.05 3.51
N PRO A 152 -7.53 -2.81 2.89
CA PRO A 152 -6.81 -1.55 3.06
C PRO A 152 -7.63 -0.33 2.62
N SER A 153 -8.43 -0.43 1.54
CA SER A 153 -9.32 0.66 1.12
C SER A 153 -10.40 0.98 2.15
N ARG A 154 -10.99 -0.05 2.77
CA ARG A 154 -11.97 0.14 3.86
C ARG A 154 -11.37 0.84 5.06
N ARG A 155 -10.17 0.40 5.51
CA ARG A 155 -9.45 1.02 6.63
C ARG A 155 -9.09 2.48 6.32
N LYS A 156 -8.64 2.77 5.11
CA LYS A 156 -8.38 4.14 4.64
C LYS A 156 -9.65 4.98 4.66
N MET A 157 -10.78 4.43 4.21
CA MET A 157 -12.08 5.11 4.25
C MET A 157 -12.54 5.41 5.70
N GLU A 158 -12.34 4.49 6.63
CA GLU A 158 -12.62 4.72 8.06
C GLU A 158 -11.79 5.88 8.60
N GLY A 159 -10.49 5.94 8.26
CA GLY A 159 -9.60 7.03 8.62
C GLY A 159 -10.01 8.37 8.00
N PHE A 160 -10.48 8.35 6.75
CA PHE A 160 -10.97 9.54 6.06
C PHE A 160 -12.25 10.08 6.75
N ARG A 161 -13.24 9.23 6.98
CA ARG A 161 -14.49 9.61 7.68
C ARG A 161 -14.20 10.21 9.05
N SER A 162 -13.40 9.53 9.87
CA SER A 162 -13.04 10.04 11.19
C SER A 162 -12.28 11.38 11.11
N GLY A 163 -11.40 11.52 10.10
CA GLY A 163 -10.67 12.76 9.88
C GLY A 163 -11.58 13.94 9.49
N LEU A 164 -12.59 13.73 8.64
CA LEU A 164 -13.55 14.75 8.28
C LEU A 164 -14.35 15.23 9.51
N VAL A 165 -14.87 14.30 10.29
CA VAL A 165 -15.61 14.63 11.53
C VAL A 165 -14.74 15.40 12.51
N ASP A 166 -13.53 14.88 12.79
CA ASP A 166 -12.67 15.41 13.85
C ASP A 166 -12.07 16.78 13.52
N PHE A 167 -11.77 17.05 12.24
CA PHE A 167 -10.99 18.23 11.86
C PHE A 167 -11.76 19.25 11.01
N LEU A 168 -12.86 18.84 10.36
CA LEU A 168 -13.67 19.71 9.51
C LEU A 168 -15.12 19.81 9.99
N GLY A 169 -15.55 18.98 10.96
CA GLY A 169 -16.92 18.95 11.44
C GLY A 169 -17.93 18.43 10.40
N GLU A 170 -17.45 17.64 9.42
CA GLU A 170 -18.23 17.14 8.30
C GLU A 170 -18.53 15.66 8.49
N ASP A 171 -19.80 15.26 8.49
CA ASP A 171 -20.24 13.89 8.73
C ASP A 171 -20.72 13.15 7.45
N GLU A 172 -20.99 13.88 6.37
CA GLU A 172 -21.40 13.32 5.07
C GLU A 172 -20.19 12.94 4.19
N ALA A 173 -19.35 12.01 4.67
CA ALA A 173 -18.11 11.66 4.01
C ALA A 173 -18.29 11.17 2.56
N ASP A 174 -19.40 10.56 2.19
CA ASP A 174 -19.61 9.97 0.86
C ASP A 174 -19.62 11.03 -0.26
N SER A 175 -19.99 12.27 0.03
CA SER A 175 -19.94 13.40 -0.91
C SER A 175 -18.50 13.90 -1.18
N HIS A 176 -17.54 13.43 -0.42
CA HIS A 176 -16.12 13.78 -0.49
C HIS A 176 -15.24 12.65 -1.05
N VAL A 177 -15.84 11.61 -1.60
CA VAL A 177 -15.11 10.41 -2.04
C VAL A 177 -15.35 10.14 -3.52
N ALA A 178 -14.26 9.94 -4.25
CA ALA A 178 -14.29 9.42 -5.61
C ALA A 178 -13.53 8.08 -5.68
N SER A 179 -14.24 7.03 -6.09
CA SER A 179 -13.68 5.68 -6.18
C SER A 179 -13.32 5.31 -7.62
N SER A 180 -12.10 4.80 -7.84
CA SER A 180 -11.62 4.39 -9.15
C SER A 180 -10.62 3.23 -9.04
N MET A 181 -9.90 2.91 -10.11
CA MET A 181 -8.83 1.92 -10.09
C MET A 181 -7.55 2.49 -9.47
N PHE A 182 -6.72 1.63 -8.87
CA PHE A 182 -5.37 1.98 -8.38
C PHE A 182 -4.39 2.13 -9.55
N THR A 183 -4.66 3.10 -10.43
CA THR A 183 -3.83 3.45 -11.59
C THR A 183 -3.71 4.96 -11.72
N ILE A 184 -2.80 5.44 -12.59
CA ILE A 184 -2.68 6.87 -12.90
C ILE A 184 -3.98 7.41 -13.49
N GLU A 185 -4.59 6.68 -14.43
CA GLU A 185 -5.85 7.05 -15.09
C GLU A 185 -7.01 7.06 -14.10
N GLY A 186 -7.06 6.07 -13.19
CA GLY A 186 -8.05 6.03 -12.12
C GLY A 186 -7.91 7.21 -11.17
N GLY A 187 -6.69 7.54 -10.77
CA GLY A 187 -6.40 8.71 -9.95
C GLY A 187 -6.79 10.02 -10.63
N GLN A 188 -6.51 10.14 -11.94
CA GLN A 188 -6.93 11.29 -12.74
C GLN A 188 -8.44 11.44 -12.81
N SER A 189 -9.16 10.33 -13.02
CA SER A 189 -10.63 10.33 -13.07
C SER A 189 -11.24 10.76 -11.72
N ALA A 190 -10.78 10.14 -10.62
CA ALA A 190 -11.26 10.46 -9.28
C ALA A 190 -10.95 11.92 -8.89
N ALA A 191 -9.74 12.40 -9.21
CA ALA A 191 -9.38 13.79 -8.93
C ALA A 191 -10.23 14.78 -9.75
N ASN A 192 -10.55 14.48 -11.01
CA ASN A 192 -11.43 15.32 -11.81
C ASN A 192 -12.81 15.49 -11.17
N GLU A 193 -13.42 14.39 -10.71
CA GLU A 193 -14.71 14.40 -10.02
C GLU A 193 -14.66 15.25 -8.74
N LEU A 194 -13.61 15.10 -7.93
CA LEU A 194 -13.43 15.87 -6.70
C LEU A 194 -13.19 17.36 -6.99
N ILE A 195 -12.40 17.70 -8.02
CA ILE A 195 -12.18 19.10 -8.45
C ILE A 195 -13.50 19.73 -8.92
N ASP A 196 -14.28 19.03 -9.74
CA ASP A 196 -15.60 19.49 -10.21
C ASP A 196 -16.58 19.72 -9.06
N SER A 197 -16.44 18.96 -7.98
CA SER A 197 -17.21 19.13 -6.74
C SER A 197 -16.64 20.22 -5.82
N GLY A 198 -15.58 20.95 -6.22
CA GLY A 198 -15.02 22.09 -5.48
C GLY A 198 -14.09 21.73 -4.33
N HIS A 199 -13.49 20.54 -4.33
CA HIS A 199 -12.47 20.18 -3.35
C HIS A 199 -11.15 20.88 -3.64
N THR A 200 -10.51 21.40 -2.61
CA THR A 200 -9.25 22.16 -2.71
C THR A 200 -8.05 21.40 -2.14
N GLY A 201 -8.30 20.33 -1.39
CA GLY A 201 -7.30 19.39 -0.94
C GLY A 201 -7.77 17.98 -1.27
N ILE A 202 -6.90 17.14 -1.85
CA ILE A 202 -7.23 15.75 -2.19
C ILE A 202 -6.19 14.83 -1.57
N VAL A 203 -6.66 13.85 -0.78
CA VAL A 203 -5.88 12.70 -0.33
C VAL A 203 -6.09 11.58 -1.35
N CYS A 204 -5.01 10.96 -1.81
CA CYS A 204 -5.06 9.82 -2.72
C CYS A 204 -4.63 8.54 -1.99
N ALA A 205 -5.33 7.44 -2.25
CA ALA A 205 -5.08 6.16 -1.58
C ALA A 205 -3.77 5.47 -2.00
N SER A 206 -3.07 5.99 -3.02
CA SER A 206 -1.71 5.59 -3.42
C SER A 206 -1.00 6.71 -4.17
N ASP A 207 0.34 6.65 -4.22
CA ASP A 207 1.16 7.59 -4.99
C ASP A 207 0.84 7.54 -6.49
N ILE A 208 0.56 6.37 -7.04
CA ILE A 208 0.15 6.22 -8.45
C ILE A 208 -1.12 7.02 -8.73
N MET A 209 -2.12 6.94 -7.85
CA MET A 209 -3.34 7.75 -7.99
C MET A 209 -3.03 9.24 -7.82
N ALA A 210 -2.11 9.62 -6.91
CA ALA A 210 -1.71 11.00 -6.72
C ALA A 210 -1.01 11.59 -7.97
N LEU A 211 -0.20 10.80 -8.70
CA LEU A 211 0.35 11.21 -10.00
C LEU A 211 -0.77 11.51 -11.01
N GLY A 212 -1.83 10.70 -11.01
CA GLY A 212 -3.04 10.97 -11.79
C GLY A 212 -3.75 12.25 -11.38
N ALA A 213 -3.82 12.53 -10.07
CA ALA A 213 -4.42 13.76 -9.54
C ALA A 213 -3.58 15.01 -9.92
N VAL A 214 -2.24 14.93 -9.88
CA VAL A 214 -1.35 15.99 -10.40
C VAL A 214 -1.65 16.27 -11.87
N ARG A 215 -1.80 15.22 -12.68
CA ARG A 215 -2.14 15.35 -14.11
C ARG A 215 -3.54 15.98 -14.31
N ALA A 216 -4.53 15.61 -13.49
CA ALA A 216 -5.87 16.22 -13.52
C ALA A 216 -5.81 17.73 -13.24
N ALA A 217 -5.07 18.16 -12.21
CA ALA A 217 -4.86 19.56 -11.88
C ALA A 217 -4.20 20.31 -13.04
N GLN A 218 -3.10 19.79 -13.58
CA GLN A 218 -2.35 20.40 -14.69
C GLN A 218 -3.19 20.55 -15.96
N THR A 219 -4.00 19.54 -16.34
CA THR A 219 -4.87 19.62 -17.53
C THR A 219 -5.97 20.66 -17.38
N ARG A 220 -6.33 21.04 -16.17
CA ARG A 220 -7.30 22.10 -15.84
C ARG A 220 -6.66 23.46 -15.60
N GLY A 221 -5.34 23.57 -15.75
CA GLY A 221 -4.58 24.80 -15.50
C GLY A 221 -4.49 25.17 -14.02
N LEU A 222 -4.78 24.22 -13.10
CA LEU A 222 -4.62 24.42 -11.66
C LEU A 222 -3.17 24.20 -11.25
N ARG A 223 -2.67 25.06 -10.40
CA ARG A 223 -1.33 24.96 -9.82
C ARG A 223 -1.36 24.14 -8.54
N VAL A 224 -0.39 23.28 -8.41
CA VAL A 224 -0.16 22.51 -7.17
C VAL A 224 1.10 23.08 -6.51
N PRO A 225 1.06 23.58 -5.27
CA PRO A 225 -0.06 23.50 -4.31
C PRO A 225 -0.99 24.74 -4.30
N GLU A 226 -0.77 25.80 -5.07
CA GLU A 226 -1.38 27.13 -4.90
C GLU A 226 -2.91 27.11 -5.08
N ASP A 227 -3.42 26.31 -6.02
CA ASP A 227 -4.85 26.23 -6.31
C ASP A 227 -5.48 24.94 -5.74
N ILE A 228 -4.66 23.88 -5.58
CA ILE A 228 -5.10 22.58 -5.03
C ILE A 228 -3.94 21.87 -4.35
N SER A 229 -4.16 21.34 -3.15
CA SER A 229 -3.21 20.51 -2.41
C SER A 229 -3.45 19.03 -2.65
N LEU A 230 -2.37 18.25 -2.85
CA LEU A 230 -2.43 16.81 -3.13
C LEU A 230 -1.53 16.04 -2.15
N ILE A 231 -2.07 14.94 -1.60
CA ILE A 231 -1.32 14.01 -0.75
C ILE A 231 -1.42 12.61 -1.34
N GLY A 232 -0.27 11.92 -1.46
CA GLY A 232 -0.16 10.53 -1.86
C GLY A 232 -0.14 9.54 -0.68
N PHE A 233 0.09 8.29 -1.00
CA PHE A 233 0.27 7.20 -0.04
C PHE A 233 1.29 6.22 -0.61
N ASP A 234 2.24 5.76 0.16
CA ASP A 234 3.33 4.79 -0.05
C ASP A 234 4.73 5.39 0.12
N ASP A 235 4.96 6.62 -0.28
CA ASP A 235 6.26 7.30 -0.43
C ASP A 235 7.21 6.53 -1.35
N SER A 236 6.71 6.23 -2.55
CA SER A 236 7.52 5.61 -3.60
C SER A 236 8.73 6.49 -3.96
N PRO A 237 9.90 5.91 -4.28
CA PRO A 237 11.17 6.66 -4.40
C PRO A 237 11.14 7.85 -5.35
N LEU A 238 10.28 7.83 -6.38
CA LEU A 238 10.18 8.91 -7.36
C LEU A 238 9.36 10.11 -6.89
N MET A 239 8.63 10.01 -5.78
CA MET A 239 7.72 11.07 -5.30
C MET A 239 8.47 12.33 -4.83
N ALA A 240 9.72 12.19 -4.44
CA ALA A 240 10.60 13.31 -4.12
C ALA A 240 11.06 14.12 -5.36
N PHE A 241 10.94 13.53 -6.55
CA PHE A 241 11.42 14.09 -7.82
C PHE A 241 10.30 14.52 -8.77
N THR A 242 9.04 14.43 -8.34
CA THR A 242 7.90 15.00 -9.08
C THR A 242 7.93 16.53 -9.07
N ASN A 243 7.14 17.16 -9.91
CA ASN A 243 7.02 18.62 -9.93
C ASN A 243 5.53 19.02 -9.76
N PRO A 244 5.18 19.56 -8.56
CA PRO A 244 6.01 19.69 -7.35
C PRO A 244 6.35 18.33 -6.71
N PRO A 245 7.37 18.25 -5.82
CA PRO A 245 7.64 17.04 -5.04
C PRO A 245 6.42 16.66 -4.19
N LEU A 246 6.00 15.40 -4.26
CA LEU A 246 4.74 14.95 -3.69
C LEU A 246 4.83 14.75 -2.17
N THR A 247 3.96 15.43 -1.43
CA THR A 247 3.62 15.11 -0.03
C THR A 247 2.90 13.77 0.00
N THR A 248 3.31 12.84 0.88
CA THR A 248 2.78 11.48 0.88
C THR A 248 2.91 10.84 2.26
N LEU A 249 2.19 9.72 2.46
CA LEU A 249 2.24 8.90 3.66
C LEU A 249 3.21 7.74 3.43
N ARG A 250 4.33 7.72 4.17
CA ARG A 250 5.37 6.69 4.04
C ARG A 250 5.01 5.47 4.87
N GLN A 251 4.82 4.32 4.21
CA GLN A 251 4.71 3.03 4.89
C GLN A 251 6.06 2.60 5.47
N ASN A 252 6.06 2.01 6.66
CA ASN A 252 7.26 1.41 7.24
C ASN A 252 7.54 0.02 6.63
N ILE A 253 7.88 -0.01 5.33
CA ILE A 253 8.13 -1.25 4.59
C ILE A 253 9.21 -2.10 5.25
N ALA A 254 10.28 -1.48 5.73
CA ALA A 254 11.39 -2.19 6.36
C ALA A 254 10.93 -2.95 7.62
N GLY A 255 10.25 -2.27 8.54
CA GLY A 255 9.72 -2.88 9.76
C GLY A 255 8.64 -3.93 9.48
N MET A 256 7.76 -3.66 8.51
CA MET A 256 6.73 -4.62 8.10
C MET A 256 7.33 -5.88 7.47
N ALA A 257 8.33 -5.75 6.60
CA ALA A 257 9.04 -6.87 5.99
C ALA A 257 9.80 -7.68 7.05
N GLU A 258 10.46 -7.01 8.01
CA GLU A 258 11.16 -7.66 9.11
C GLU A 258 10.19 -8.47 9.98
N ALA A 259 9.05 -7.90 10.37
CA ALA A 259 8.03 -8.60 11.15
C ALA A 259 7.44 -9.80 10.38
N ALA A 260 7.18 -9.65 9.08
CA ALA A 260 6.64 -10.71 8.25
C ALA A 260 7.65 -11.87 8.08
N VAL A 261 8.92 -11.57 7.80
CA VAL A 261 9.97 -12.59 7.68
C VAL A 261 10.22 -13.26 9.01
N HIS A 262 10.30 -12.50 10.11
CA HIS A 262 10.45 -13.04 11.45
C HIS A 262 9.33 -14.01 11.82
N ALA A 263 8.06 -13.62 11.58
CA ALA A 263 6.91 -14.49 11.83
C ALA A 263 6.99 -15.78 11.00
N LEU A 264 7.36 -15.69 9.71
CA LEU A 264 7.50 -16.87 8.86
C LEU A 264 8.63 -17.78 9.34
N VAL A 265 9.80 -17.24 9.69
CA VAL A 265 10.94 -18.03 10.18
C VAL A 265 10.63 -18.72 11.52
N THR A 266 9.88 -18.05 12.40
CA THR A 266 9.37 -18.64 13.64
C THR A 266 8.49 -19.86 13.36
N GLU A 267 7.54 -19.76 12.43
CA GLU A 267 6.69 -20.88 12.02
C GLU A 267 7.51 -22.02 11.37
N LEU A 268 8.51 -21.68 10.57
CA LEU A 268 9.42 -22.66 9.95
C LEU A 268 10.29 -23.40 10.95
N ALA A 269 10.60 -22.78 12.08
CA ALA A 269 11.31 -23.42 13.21
C ALA A 269 10.43 -24.36 14.03
N GLY A 270 9.10 -24.40 13.77
CA GLY A 270 8.13 -25.21 14.47
C GLY A 270 7.47 -24.49 15.66
N ASP A 271 7.82 -23.23 15.89
CA ASP A 271 7.19 -22.38 16.90
C ASP A 271 5.94 -21.69 16.32
N ARG A 272 5.07 -21.20 17.18
CA ARG A 272 3.85 -20.50 16.74
C ARG A 272 4.02 -19.00 16.83
N ALA A 273 4.01 -18.32 15.70
CA ALA A 273 3.99 -16.86 15.66
C ALA A 273 2.62 -16.29 16.08
N THR A 274 2.61 -15.03 16.51
CA THR A 274 1.40 -14.32 16.94
C THR A 274 0.39 -14.21 15.80
N ARG A 275 -0.90 -14.43 16.09
CA ARG A 275 -2.02 -14.41 15.12
C ARG A 275 -2.77 -13.08 15.07
N THR A 276 -2.38 -12.10 15.89
CA THR A 276 -2.93 -10.74 15.82
C THR A 276 -2.32 -9.99 14.64
N ASP A 277 -3.10 -9.10 14.02
CA ASP A 277 -2.60 -8.20 12.98
C ASP A 277 -1.65 -7.16 13.63
N MET A 278 -0.37 -7.23 13.28
CA MET A 278 0.62 -6.27 13.77
C MET A 278 0.55 -5.00 12.93
N LEU A 279 0.10 -3.90 13.53
CA LEU A 279 -0.09 -2.62 12.84
C LEU A 279 1.16 -1.75 12.90
N PHE A 280 1.56 -1.22 11.76
CA PHE A 280 2.65 -0.26 11.61
C PHE A 280 2.13 1.11 11.22
N GLN A 281 2.60 2.15 11.89
CA GLN A 281 2.24 3.53 11.55
C GLN A 281 2.99 4.00 10.31
N ALA A 282 2.30 4.78 9.47
CA ALA A 282 2.91 5.52 8.37
C ALA A 282 3.25 6.94 8.80
N ASP A 283 4.35 7.47 8.29
CA ASP A 283 4.79 8.84 8.52
C ASP A 283 4.28 9.77 7.42
N LEU A 284 3.77 10.95 7.77
CA LEU A 284 3.49 12.00 6.79
C LEU A 284 4.82 12.68 6.39
N VAL A 285 5.17 12.56 5.12
CA VAL A 285 6.34 13.20 4.51
C VAL A 285 5.89 14.44 3.75
N VAL A 286 5.99 15.60 4.38
CA VAL A 286 5.58 16.87 3.79
C VAL A 286 6.63 17.33 2.76
N ARG A 287 6.14 17.66 1.54
CA ARG A 287 6.96 18.19 0.43
C ARG A 287 6.26 19.41 -0.20
N GLY A 288 6.34 19.56 -1.50
CA GLY A 288 5.88 20.75 -2.23
C GLY A 288 4.44 20.67 -2.75
N SER A 289 3.73 19.56 -2.62
CA SER A 289 2.38 19.41 -3.20
C SER A 289 1.22 19.79 -2.26
N THR A 290 1.54 20.32 -1.07
CA THR A 290 0.54 20.85 -0.13
C THR A 290 0.90 22.26 0.29
N GLY A 291 -0.07 23.16 0.37
CA GLY A 291 0.06 24.57 0.72
C GLY A 291 -1.19 25.08 1.44
N ALA A 292 -1.25 26.40 1.64
CA ALA A 292 -2.40 27.03 2.30
C ALA A 292 -3.68 26.84 1.49
N GLY A 293 -4.75 26.45 2.15
CA GLY A 293 -6.09 26.41 1.56
C GLY A 293 -6.56 27.80 1.12
N PRO A 294 -7.56 27.88 0.22
CA PRO A 294 -8.10 29.17 -0.22
C PRO A 294 -8.58 29.99 0.97
N ALA A 295 -8.28 31.29 0.96
CA ALA A 295 -8.80 32.19 1.98
C ALA A 295 -10.33 32.14 2.01
N VAL A 296 -10.91 31.85 3.18
CA VAL A 296 -12.34 31.92 3.36
C VAL A 296 -12.76 33.38 3.17
N SER A 297 -13.40 33.69 2.05
CA SER A 297 -14.06 35.00 1.89
C SER A 297 -15.13 35.12 2.96
N ARG A 298 -14.84 35.88 4.04
CA ARG A 298 -15.89 36.28 5.00
C ARG A 298 -16.88 37.14 4.22
N THR A 299 -17.96 36.52 3.76
CA THR A 299 -19.14 37.28 3.37
C THR A 299 -19.65 38.00 4.60
N SER A 300 -19.52 39.32 4.58
CA SER A 300 -20.00 40.26 5.59
C SER A 300 -21.52 40.26 5.58
#